data_d504c0d6d989552b2bf9cfdf4c7027b3
#
_entry.id   d504c0d6d989552b2bf9cfdf4c7027b3
#
_cell.length_a   1.000
_cell.length_b   1.000
_cell.length_c   1.000
_cell.angle_alpha   90.00
_cell.angle_beta   90.00
_cell.angle_gamma   90.00
#
_symmetry.space_group_name_H-M   'P 1'
#
loop_
_entity.id
_entity.type
_entity.pdbx_description
1 polymer ?
#
loop_
_entity_poly.entity_id
_entity_poly.type
_entity_poly.pdbx_seq_one_letter_code
_entity_poly.pdbx_strand_id
1 'polypeptide(L)'
;LIDPEFDSKFQWLRDLSKGPWYSVAISPGIHHTMGGIVINTNAEVISTEGQVIPGLFACGEVTGGVHGGNRVGGNAILDCLVFGKTAGEKSAMYVIK
;
A
#
# COMPACT_ATOMS: atom_id res chain seq x y z
N LEU A 1 -23.47 -8.42 9.89
CA LEU A 1 -24.74 -7.71 10.04
C LEU A 1 -24.97 -6.87 8.78
N ILE A 2 -26.17 -6.86 8.27
CA ILE A 2 -26.57 -6.07 7.09
C ILE A 2 -27.56 -5.01 7.59
N ASP A 3 -27.36 -3.76 7.19
CA ASP A 3 -28.32 -2.70 7.44
C ASP A 3 -29.57 -2.96 6.60
N PRO A 4 -30.76 -3.09 7.20
CA PRO A 4 -31.98 -3.45 6.45
C PRO A 4 -32.51 -2.32 5.56
N GLU A 5 -32.10 -1.08 5.81
CA GLU A 5 -32.57 0.10 5.03
C GLU A 5 -31.67 0.38 3.82
N PHE A 6 -30.35 0.22 3.98
CA PHE A 6 -29.37 0.57 2.96
C PHE A 6 -28.62 -0.64 2.39
N ASP A 7 -28.96 -1.86 2.80
CA ASP A 7 -28.28 -3.12 2.40
C ASP A 7 -26.75 -3.06 2.54
N SER A 8 -26.27 -2.25 3.47
CA SER A 8 -24.85 -2.08 3.72
C SER A 8 -24.35 -3.08 4.75
N LYS A 9 -23.13 -3.62 4.50
CA LYS A 9 -22.49 -4.55 5.43
C LYS A 9 -21.65 -3.80 6.45
N PHE A 10 -21.92 -4.04 7.73
CA PHE A 10 -21.03 -3.56 8.78
C PHE A 10 -19.81 -4.48 8.92
N GLN A 11 -18.63 -3.95 8.73
CA GLN A 11 -17.37 -4.67 8.96
C GLN A 11 -17.12 -4.92 10.46
N TRP A 12 -17.63 -4.03 11.30
CA TRP A 12 -17.40 -4.06 12.74
C TRP A 12 -18.73 -3.96 13.48
N LEU A 13 -19.04 -5.01 14.24
CA LEU A 13 -20.20 -5.02 15.10
C LEU A 13 -19.91 -4.18 16.36
N ARG A 14 -20.56 -3.05 16.47
CA ARG A 14 -20.55 -2.22 17.67
C ARG A 14 -21.97 -1.93 18.09
N ASP A 15 -22.20 -1.92 19.42
CA ASP A 15 -23.46 -1.45 19.96
C ASP A 15 -23.57 0.06 19.83
N LEU A 16 -24.43 0.50 18.93
CA LEU A 16 -24.71 1.91 18.68
C LEU A 16 -25.89 2.45 19.51
N SER A 17 -26.42 1.68 20.46
CA SER A 17 -27.53 2.12 21.32
C SER A 17 -27.11 3.09 22.41
N LYS A 18 -25.82 3.21 22.69
CA LYS A 18 -25.27 4.05 23.77
C LYS A 18 -24.26 5.05 23.24
N GLY A 19 -24.44 6.34 23.61
CA GLY A 19 -23.50 7.43 23.30
C GLY A 19 -22.36 7.55 24.30
N PRO A 20 -21.49 8.58 24.13
CA PRO A 20 -21.74 9.75 23.27
C PRO A 20 -21.50 9.50 21.79
N TRP A 21 -22.25 10.21 20.95
CA TRP A 21 -22.14 10.20 19.50
C TRP A 21 -21.35 11.41 19.02
N TYR A 22 -20.54 11.20 17.99
CA TYR A 22 -19.79 12.28 17.34
C TYR A 22 -20.12 12.28 15.85
N SER A 23 -20.37 13.45 15.32
CA SER A 23 -20.61 13.65 13.89
C SER A 23 -19.56 14.56 13.31
N VAL A 24 -19.02 14.20 12.16
CA VAL A 24 -18.04 14.99 11.43
C VAL A 24 -18.37 14.96 9.94
N ALA A 25 -18.31 16.13 9.31
CA ALA A 25 -18.46 16.23 7.86
C ALA A 25 -17.21 15.66 7.18
N ILE A 26 -17.40 14.74 6.24
CA ILE A 26 -16.33 14.15 5.46
C ILE A 26 -16.60 14.32 3.96
N SER A 27 -15.54 14.34 3.17
CA SER A 27 -15.60 14.33 1.71
C SER A 27 -14.63 13.28 1.16
N PRO A 28 -14.90 12.75 -0.04
CA PRO A 28 -13.94 11.87 -0.71
C PRO A 28 -12.62 12.59 -0.96
N GLY A 29 -11.51 11.89 -0.81
CA GLY A 29 -10.17 12.40 -1.09
C GLY A 29 -9.27 11.28 -1.60
N ILE A 30 -8.32 11.64 -2.46
CA ILE A 30 -7.27 10.71 -2.89
C ILE A 30 -6.31 10.53 -1.73
N HIS A 31 -6.06 9.29 -1.36
CA HIS A 31 -5.20 8.94 -0.23
C HIS A 31 -3.93 8.22 -0.67
N HIS A 32 -4.03 7.25 -1.57
CA HIS A 32 -2.90 6.47 -2.10
C HIS A 32 -3.24 5.90 -3.48
N THR A 33 -2.23 5.40 -4.17
CA THR A 33 -2.37 4.80 -5.50
C THR A 33 -1.92 3.34 -5.46
N MET A 34 -2.69 2.43 -6.09
CA MET A 34 -2.31 1.01 -6.17
C MET A 34 -1.30 0.74 -7.28
N GLY A 35 -1.28 1.55 -8.33
CA GLY A 35 -0.29 1.50 -9.39
C GLY A 35 1.03 2.17 -8.99
N GLY A 36 2.06 1.93 -9.78
CA GLY A 36 3.38 2.53 -9.54
C GLY A 36 4.48 1.83 -10.33
N ILE A 37 5.71 2.10 -9.95
CA ILE A 37 6.91 1.51 -10.55
C ILE A 37 6.90 0.00 -10.28
N VAL A 38 7.12 -0.80 -11.31
CA VAL A 38 7.22 -2.26 -11.19
C VAL A 38 8.60 -2.63 -10.65
N ILE A 39 8.62 -3.45 -9.60
CA ILE A 39 9.86 -3.96 -9.00
C ILE A 39 9.84 -5.50 -8.92
N ASN A 40 11.02 -6.09 -8.86
CA ASN A 40 11.17 -7.51 -8.54
C ASN A 40 11.40 -7.73 -7.02
N THR A 41 11.60 -8.97 -6.62
CA THR A 41 11.85 -9.35 -5.22
C THR A 41 13.16 -8.80 -4.62
N ASN A 42 14.05 -8.27 -5.45
CA ASN A 42 15.26 -7.58 -5.04
C ASN A 42 15.09 -6.05 -4.97
N ALA A 43 13.85 -5.55 -5.14
CA ALA A 43 13.52 -4.12 -5.25
C ALA A 43 14.18 -3.41 -6.46
N GLU A 44 14.63 -4.17 -7.47
CA GLU A 44 15.16 -3.62 -8.72
C GLU A 44 13.99 -3.20 -9.60
N VAL A 45 14.10 -2.02 -10.22
CA VAL A 45 13.07 -1.49 -11.11
C VAL A 45 13.06 -2.25 -12.44
N ILE A 46 11.87 -2.60 -12.89
CA ILE A 46 11.62 -3.27 -14.16
C ILE A 46 11.15 -2.25 -15.19
N SER A 47 11.78 -2.23 -16.36
CA SER A 47 11.37 -1.38 -17.48
C SER A 47 10.04 -1.84 -18.09
N THR A 48 9.44 -1.02 -18.93
CA THR A 48 8.23 -1.38 -19.72
C THR A 48 8.44 -2.57 -20.67
N GLU A 49 9.68 -2.90 -20.96
CA GLU A 49 10.08 -4.04 -21.79
C GLU A 49 10.32 -5.33 -20.97
N GLY A 50 10.07 -5.27 -19.64
CA GLY A 50 10.24 -6.41 -18.74
C GLY A 50 11.69 -6.67 -18.31
N GLN A 51 12.60 -5.73 -18.52
CA GLN A 51 14.02 -5.86 -18.18
C GLN A 51 14.36 -5.09 -16.89
N VAL A 52 15.27 -5.62 -16.07
CA VAL A 52 15.81 -4.87 -14.93
C VAL A 52 16.58 -3.65 -15.44
N ILE A 53 16.33 -2.49 -14.82
CA ILE A 53 17.12 -1.28 -15.05
C ILE A 53 18.31 -1.31 -14.10
N PRO A 54 19.54 -1.51 -14.58
CA PRO A 54 20.69 -1.67 -13.71
C PRO A 54 20.96 -0.44 -12.83
N GLY A 55 21.14 -0.67 -11.54
CA GLY A 55 21.43 0.38 -10.56
C GLY A 55 20.22 1.21 -10.11
N LEU A 56 19.01 0.90 -10.59
CA LEU A 56 17.78 1.58 -10.17
C LEU A 56 16.96 0.68 -9.25
N PHE A 57 16.68 1.17 -8.04
CA PHE A 57 15.89 0.50 -7.02
C PHE A 57 14.73 1.38 -6.60
N ALA A 58 13.61 0.77 -6.20
CA ALA A 58 12.45 1.48 -5.69
C ALA A 58 11.76 0.67 -4.57
N CYS A 59 11.10 1.37 -3.64
CA CYS A 59 10.37 0.74 -2.55
C CYS A 59 9.26 1.67 -2.02
N GLY A 60 8.27 1.08 -1.34
CA GLY A 60 7.17 1.79 -0.71
C GLY A 60 6.13 2.32 -1.68
N GLU A 61 5.45 3.39 -1.33
CA GLU A 61 4.27 3.94 -2.03
C GLU A 61 4.49 4.20 -3.54
N VAL A 62 5.72 4.47 -3.96
CA VAL A 62 6.05 4.71 -5.38
C VAL A 62 5.95 3.44 -6.22
N THR A 63 5.95 2.26 -5.59
CA THR A 63 5.88 0.96 -6.26
C THR A 63 4.45 0.47 -6.44
N GLY A 64 4.18 -0.25 -7.51
CA GLY A 64 2.90 -0.88 -7.79
C GLY A 64 2.96 -2.41 -7.69
N GLY A 65 1.77 -3.02 -7.55
CA GLY A 65 1.61 -4.47 -7.59
C GLY A 65 1.70 -5.20 -6.25
N VAL A 66 2.23 -4.58 -5.20
CA VAL A 66 2.39 -5.21 -3.88
C VAL A 66 1.04 -5.44 -3.18
N HIS A 67 0.14 -4.47 -3.29
CA HIS A 67 -1.13 -4.45 -2.52
C HIS A 67 -2.35 -4.91 -3.32
N GLY A 68 -2.19 -5.39 -4.54
CA GLY A 68 -3.30 -5.79 -5.40
C GLY A 68 -4.24 -4.65 -5.74
N GLY A 69 -5.56 -4.89 -5.72
CA GLY A 69 -6.57 -3.89 -6.05
C GLY A 69 -6.88 -2.87 -4.96
N ASN A 70 -6.51 -3.15 -3.71
CA ASN A 70 -6.69 -2.24 -2.59
C ASN A 70 -5.81 -2.61 -1.40
N ARG A 71 -5.14 -1.62 -0.83
CA ARG A 71 -4.24 -1.82 0.31
C ARG A 71 -5.00 -2.00 1.62
N VAL A 72 -4.70 -3.07 2.34
CA VAL A 72 -5.20 -3.29 3.70
C VAL A 72 -4.60 -2.24 4.66
N GLY A 73 -5.44 -1.69 5.53
CA GLY A 73 -5.02 -0.66 6.49
C GLY A 73 -3.82 -1.11 7.34
N GLY A 74 -2.86 -0.22 7.54
CA GLY A 74 -1.63 -0.47 8.28
C GLY A 74 -0.45 -1.00 7.44
N ASN A 75 -0.71 -1.57 6.26
CA ASN A 75 0.35 -2.21 5.45
C ASN A 75 1.27 -1.24 4.70
N ALA A 76 0.95 0.05 4.62
CA ALA A 76 1.80 1.03 3.96
C ALA A 76 3.20 1.15 4.58
N ILE A 77 3.24 1.28 5.91
CA ILE A 77 4.51 1.40 6.64
C ILE A 77 5.28 0.08 6.59
N LEU A 78 4.58 -1.06 6.69
CA LEU A 78 5.20 -2.37 6.59
C LEU A 78 5.88 -2.56 5.22
N ASP A 79 5.20 -2.21 4.14
CA ASP A 79 5.75 -2.21 2.78
C ASP A 79 7.02 -1.35 2.68
N CYS A 80 6.95 -0.11 3.15
CA CYS A 80 8.10 0.80 3.17
C CYS A 80 9.29 0.23 3.95
N LEU A 81 9.07 -0.43 5.09
CA LEU A 81 10.12 -1.00 5.90
C LEU A 81 10.75 -2.24 5.25
N VAL A 82 9.92 -3.16 4.75
CA VAL A 82 10.40 -4.43 4.17
C VAL A 82 11.15 -4.17 2.86
N PHE A 83 10.51 -3.49 1.91
CA PHE A 83 11.16 -3.21 0.63
C PHE A 83 12.23 -2.13 0.74
N GLY A 84 12.12 -1.18 1.68
CA GLY A 84 13.16 -0.21 1.97
C GLY A 84 14.46 -0.85 2.46
N LYS A 85 14.35 -1.84 3.35
CA LYS A 85 15.50 -2.65 3.77
C LYS A 85 16.12 -3.39 2.58
N THR A 86 15.29 -4.08 1.80
CA THR A 86 15.76 -4.84 0.63
C THR A 86 16.43 -3.93 -0.40
N ALA A 87 15.81 -2.80 -0.76
CA ALA A 87 16.38 -1.83 -1.69
C ALA A 87 17.71 -1.26 -1.18
N GLY A 88 17.80 -0.92 0.11
CA GLY A 88 19.02 -0.42 0.73
C GLY A 88 20.17 -1.44 0.68
N GLU A 89 19.92 -2.69 1.05
CA GLU A 89 20.93 -3.76 0.99
C GLU A 89 21.41 -4.02 -0.44
N LYS A 90 20.48 -4.12 -1.40
CA LYS A 90 20.80 -4.42 -2.80
C LYS A 90 21.50 -3.27 -3.50
N SER A 91 21.11 -2.02 -3.24
CA SER A 91 21.78 -0.85 -3.79
C SER A 91 23.21 -0.70 -3.24
N ALA A 92 23.42 -0.95 -1.95
CA ALA A 92 24.75 -0.95 -1.35
C ALA A 92 25.65 -2.02 -2.00
N MET A 93 25.14 -3.25 -2.17
CA MET A 93 25.87 -4.33 -2.86
C MET A 93 26.16 -4.00 -4.32
N TYR A 94 25.31 -3.25 -4.98
CA TYR A 94 25.52 -2.84 -6.37
C TYR A 94 26.69 -1.86 -6.52
N VAL A 95 26.85 -0.94 -5.58
CA VAL A 95 27.91 0.08 -5.60
C VAL A 95 29.28 -0.50 -5.21
N ILE A 96 29.31 -1.53 -4.35
CA ILE A 96 30.57 -2.13 -3.84
C ILE A 96 31.21 -3.10 -4.86
N LYS A 97 30.47 -3.50 -5.89
CA LYS A 97 31.00 -4.33 -6.99
C LYS A 97 31.89 -3.54 -7.92
#